data_4d2559eb999b5ce9bb099c76ba50b8b9
#
_entry.id   4d2559eb999b5ce9bb099c76ba50b8b9
#
_cell.length_a   1.000
_cell.length_b   1.000
_cell.length_c   1.000
_cell.angle_alpha   90.00
_cell.angle_beta   90.00
_cell.angle_gamma   90.00
#
_symmetry.space_group_name_H-M   'P 1'
#
loop_
_entity.id
_entity.type
_entity.pdbx_description
1 polymer ?
#
loop_
_entity_poly.entity_id
_entity_poly.type
_entity_poly.pdbx_seq_one_letter_code
_entity_poly.pdbx_strand_id
1 'polypeptide(L)'
;MAEVPAPRACVYTCLIGGYETLNEQPMAAASGLDFLCFTDDPALTSASWTLVPYTPAFPLDPVRSQRMAKLSPHELLPGYDVSLYIDNSVILTAPPEEVIARYLPHGTRAAMPGHSFRASVRDEFMEVLRMGLDDGGRVLEQLNHYMMSDPAALDAVPFWSAIMLRRHHEPDVVATMRLWLAQVLRYSRRDQLSGTYALRRTGLEVKRFEVDNLESWFHRWPVTEARDRGAFPFSPILSQVPAALLAEDWRRDRAALEARIGVLEQALATAETGSTRLEASKAARPDSATSAESEPDCAPAPPIPVPNGTRTSPTSGPVSWLARLASHLSGRRRS
;
A
#
# COMPACT_ATOMS: atom_id res chain seq x y z
N MET A 1 21.50 14.10 -38.28
CA MET A 1 21.43 13.94 -36.80
C MET A 1 21.53 12.44 -36.55
N ALA A 2 22.50 11.97 -35.76
CA ALA A 2 22.58 10.57 -35.41
C ALA A 2 21.34 10.24 -34.54
N GLU A 3 20.63 9.19 -34.88
CA GLU A 3 19.48 8.69 -34.13
C GLU A 3 20.02 8.24 -32.77
N VAL A 4 19.52 8.86 -31.69
CA VAL A 4 19.87 8.43 -30.34
C VAL A 4 19.28 7.03 -30.17
N PRO A 5 20.08 6.01 -29.88
CA PRO A 5 19.56 4.66 -29.72
C PRO A 5 18.49 4.63 -28.63
N ALA A 6 17.47 3.81 -28.85
CA ALA A 6 16.40 3.63 -27.84
C ALA A 6 17.02 3.13 -26.51
N PRO A 7 16.55 3.64 -25.36
CA PRO A 7 17.10 3.25 -24.06
C PRO A 7 16.91 1.74 -23.84
N ARG A 8 17.99 1.05 -23.45
CA ARG A 8 17.93 -0.38 -23.13
C ARG A 8 17.22 -0.57 -21.79
N ALA A 9 16.23 -1.44 -21.77
CA ALA A 9 15.46 -1.75 -20.59
C ALA A 9 15.60 -3.22 -20.19
N CYS A 10 15.44 -3.53 -18.90
CA CYS A 10 15.34 -4.90 -18.39
C CYS A 10 14.30 -5.01 -17.26
N VAL A 11 13.83 -6.22 -17.04
CA VAL A 11 13.10 -6.63 -15.84
C VAL A 11 14.08 -7.33 -14.91
N TYR A 12 14.05 -7.00 -13.61
CA TYR A 12 14.90 -7.73 -12.68
C TYR A 12 14.24 -8.00 -11.32
N THR A 13 14.73 -9.05 -10.70
CA THR A 13 14.40 -9.46 -9.34
C THR A 13 15.65 -9.88 -8.58
N CYS A 14 15.52 -10.10 -7.28
CA CYS A 14 16.60 -10.57 -6.42
C CYS A 14 16.08 -11.66 -5.49
N LEU A 15 16.69 -12.83 -5.53
CA LEU A 15 16.39 -13.95 -4.63
C LEU A 15 17.68 -14.36 -3.91
N ILE A 16 17.83 -13.91 -2.66
CA ILE A 16 19.04 -14.07 -1.84
C ILE A 16 18.67 -14.86 -0.57
N GLY A 17 19.48 -15.88 -0.25
CA GLY A 17 19.32 -16.70 0.95
C GLY A 17 18.26 -17.79 0.85
N GLY A 18 17.78 -18.11 -0.33
CA GLY A 18 16.90 -19.29 -0.57
C GLY A 18 15.61 -19.33 0.25
N TYR A 19 15.03 -18.19 0.60
CA TYR A 19 13.88 -18.10 1.50
C TYR A 19 12.53 -18.47 0.87
N GLU A 20 12.47 -18.62 -0.45
CA GLU A 20 11.30 -19.03 -1.23
C GLU A 20 11.70 -19.60 -2.59
N THR A 21 10.79 -20.26 -3.27
CA THR A 21 10.98 -20.70 -4.65
C THR A 21 10.96 -19.50 -5.60
N LEU A 22 11.82 -19.50 -6.63
CA LEU A 22 11.80 -18.52 -7.69
C LEU A 22 10.54 -18.69 -8.53
N ASN A 23 9.74 -17.63 -8.63
CA ASN A 23 8.58 -17.62 -9.52
C ASN A 23 8.99 -17.35 -10.96
N GLU A 24 8.56 -18.21 -11.88
CA GLU A 24 8.74 -17.97 -13.32
C GLU A 24 7.84 -16.85 -13.82
N GLN A 25 8.30 -16.14 -14.85
CA GLN A 25 7.58 -15.03 -15.47
C GLN A 25 7.04 -15.44 -16.86
N PRO A 26 5.72 -15.71 -16.98
CA PRO A 26 5.15 -16.13 -18.25
C PRO A 26 5.37 -15.14 -19.39
N MET A 27 5.47 -13.86 -19.06
CA MET A 27 5.67 -12.78 -20.06
C MET A 27 7.08 -12.74 -20.63
N ALA A 28 8.07 -13.39 -20.01
CA ALA A 28 9.45 -13.36 -20.50
C ALA A 28 9.58 -13.96 -21.90
N ALA A 29 8.84 -15.03 -22.23
CA ALA A 29 8.89 -15.67 -23.53
C ALA A 29 8.37 -14.79 -24.70
N ALA A 30 7.49 -13.83 -24.39
CA ALA A 30 6.87 -12.93 -25.37
C ALA A 30 7.49 -11.50 -25.37
N SER A 31 8.40 -11.23 -24.43
CA SER A 31 9.04 -9.94 -24.27
C SER A 31 10.38 -9.89 -25.01
N GLY A 32 10.73 -8.72 -25.54
CA GLY A 32 12.07 -8.41 -26.07
C GLY A 32 13.06 -7.95 -25.00
N LEU A 33 12.64 -7.87 -23.71
CA LEU A 33 13.49 -7.42 -22.62
C LEU A 33 14.21 -8.60 -21.95
N ASP A 34 15.39 -8.31 -21.42
CA ASP A 34 16.10 -9.27 -20.56
C ASP A 34 15.41 -9.36 -19.20
N PHE A 35 15.20 -10.57 -18.69
CA PHE A 35 14.72 -10.87 -17.35
C PHE A 35 15.88 -11.40 -16.52
N LEU A 36 16.31 -10.65 -15.50
CA LEU A 36 17.49 -10.93 -14.71
C LEU A 36 17.12 -11.25 -13.26
N CYS A 37 17.60 -12.36 -12.74
CA CYS A 37 17.46 -12.71 -11.33
C CYS A 37 18.84 -12.73 -10.65
N PHE A 38 19.08 -11.79 -9.73
CA PHE A 38 20.28 -11.80 -8.91
C PHE A 38 20.10 -12.80 -7.76
N THR A 39 21.01 -13.77 -7.69
CA THR A 39 20.92 -14.87 -6.71
C THR A 39 22.28 -15.29 -6.17
N ASP A 40 22.33 -15.73 -4.93
CA ASP A 40 23.48 -16.35 -4.29
C ASP A 40 23.45 -17.88 -4.34
N ASP A 41 22.40 -18.48 -4.91
CA ASP A 41 22.29 -19.92 -5.08
C ASP A 41 22.82 -20.36 -6.45
N PRO A 42 23.99 -21.03 -6.50
CA PRO A 42 24.58 -21.50 -7.77
C PRO A 42 23.83 -22.70 -8.37
N ALA A 43 22.94 -23.34 -7.60
CA ALA A 43 22.15 -24.50 -8.05
C ALA A 43 20.75 -24.11 -8.56
N LEU A 44 20.37 -22.84 -8.38
CA LEU A 44 19.10 -22.34 -8.89
C LEU A 44 18.99 -22.50 -10.40
N THR A 45 17.83 -22.86 -10.89
CA THR A 45 17.51 -22.95 -12.32
C THR A 45 16.23 -22.19 -12.63
N SER A 46 16.10 -21.67 -13.83
CA SER A 46 14.91 -20.96 -14.30
C SER A 46 14.74 -21.10 -15.81
N ALA A 47 13.48 -21.14 -16.23
CA ALA A 47 13.12 -21.12 -17.64
C ALA A 47 12.87 -19.70 -18.19
N SER A 48 12.62 -18.73 -17.33
CA SER A 48 12.25 -17.35 -17.73
C SER A 48 13.25 -16.29 -17.27
N TRP A 49 14.14 -16.62 -16.35
CA TRP A 49 15.11 -15.68 -15.81
C TRP A 49 16.54 -16.04 -16.23
N THR A 50 17.32 -15.07 -16.67
CA THR A 50 18.77 -15.18 -16.72
C THR A 50 19.30 -15.00 -15.30
N LEU A 51 19.89 -16.05 -14.75
CA LEU A 51 20.43 -16.05 -13.37
C LEU A 51 21.77 -15.33 -13.36
N VAL A 52 21.89 -14.30 -12.50
CA VAL A 52 23.11 -13.52 -12.33
C VAL A 52 23.67 -13.80 -10.93
N PRO A 53 24.89 -14.36 -10.83
CA PRO A 53 25.52 -14.61 -9.54
C PRO A 53 25.65 -13.32 -8.73
N TYR A 54 25.25 -13.35 -7.47
CA TYR A 54 25.32 -12.21 -6.55
C TYR A 54 25.96 -12.64 -5.23
N THR A 55 27.00 -11.91 -4.81
CA THR A 55 27.63 -12.16 -3.51
C THR A 55 26.93 -11.32 -2.44
N PRO A 56 26.25 -11.93 -1.45
CA PRO A 56 25.58 -11.20 -0.38
C PRO A 56 26.55 -10.31 0.39
N ALA A 57 26.25 -9.01 0.51
CA ALA A 57 27.06 -8.09 1.33
C ALA A 57 26.92 -8.38 2.83
N PHE A 58 25.79 -8.97 3.23
CA PHE A 58 25.49 -9.39 4.61
C PHE A 58 25.10 -10.87 4.62
N PRO A 59 26.08 -11.81 4.73
CA PRO A 59 25.77 -13.25 4.64
C PRO A 59 24.79 -13.74 5.70
N LEU A 60 24.75 -13.09 6.89
CA LEU A 60 23.82 -13.43 7.97
C LEU A 60 22.52 -12.60 7.94
N ASP A 61 22.38 -11.68 7.00
CA ASP A 61 21.13 -10.92 6.76
C ASP A 61 20.80 -10.87 5.28
N PRO A 62 20.25 -11.97 4.73
CA PRO A 62 19.91 -12.04 3.31
C PRO A 62 18.88 -10.99 2.90
N VAL A 63 18.03 -10.53 3.83
CA VAL A 63 17.04 -9.49 3.53
C VAL A 63 17.75 -8.16 3.24
N ARG A 64 18.73 -7.73 4.05
CA ARG A 64 19.50 -6.51 3.76
C ARG A 64 20.32 -6.66 2.48
N SER A 65 20.92 -7.84 2.25
CA SER A 65 21.64 -8.13 1.00
C SER A 65 20.72 -8.01 -0.22
N GLN A 66 19.50 -8.53 -0.13
CA GLN A 66 18.50 -8.41 -1.18
C GLN A 66 18.07 -6.93 -1.38
N ARG A 67 17.93 -6.14 -0.29
CA ARG A 67 17.62 -4.70 -0.40
C ARG A 67 18.75 -3.90 -1.05
N MET A 68 20.01 -4.29 -0.85
CA MET A 68 21.14 -3.71 -1.59
C MET A 68 20.94 -3.93 -3.10
N ALA A 69 20.71 -5.16 -3.53
CA ALA A 69 20.49 -5.45 -4.94
C ALA A 69 19.25 -4.70 -5.49
N LYS A 70 18.15 -4.67 -4.75
CA LYS A 70 16.92 -3.95 -5.11
C LYS A 70 17.12 -2.45 -5.30
N LEU A 71 17.92 -1.83 -4.42
CA LEU A 71 18.08 -0.37 -4.37
C LEU A 71 19.35 0.15 -5.05
N SER A 72 20.20 -0.75 -5.60
CA SER A 72 21.42 -0.37 -6.33
C SER A 72 21.43 -0.81 -7.80
N PRO A 73 20.34 -0.62 -8.59
CA PRO A 73 20.36 -1.00 -10.01
C PRO A 73 21.42 -0.25 -10.81
N HIS A 74 21.78 0.96 -10.44
CA HIS A 74 22.83 1.76 -11.07
C HIS A 74 24.21 1.12 -10.96
N GLU A 75 24.43 0.20 -10.03
CA GLU A 75 25.67 -0.56 -9.86
C GLU A 75 25.57 -1.94 -10.54
N LEU A 76 24.39 -2.56 -10.50
CA LEU A 76 24.18 -3.94 -10.95
C LEU A 76 23.84 -4.05 -12.45
N LEU A 77 23.31 -2.98 -13.04
CA LEU A 77 22.78 -2.96 -14.40
C LEU A 77 23.46 -1.92 -15.30
N PRO A 78 24.81 -1.94 -15.40
CA PRO A 78 25.54 -0.88 -16.13
C PRO A 78 25.24 -0.86 -17.64
N GLY A 79 24.71 -1.96 -18.17
CA GLY A 79 24.35 -2.07 -19.60
C GLY A 79 22.91 -1.69 -19.94
N TYR A 80 22.12 -1.20 -18.97
CA TYR A 80 20.73 -0.84 -19.16
C TYR A 80 20.47 0.59 -18.65
N ASP A 81 19.59 1.32 -19.31
CA ASP A 81 19.19 2.69 -18.93
C ASP A 81 17.94 2.71 -18.05
N VAL A 82 17.08 1.70 -18.22
CA VAL A 82 15.78 1.57 -17.56
C VAL A 82 15.66 0.21 -16.88
N SER A 83 15.16 0.18 -15.68
CA SER A 83 14.84 -1.05 -14.97
C SER A 83 13.39 -1.07 -14.49
N LEU A 84 12.74 -2.21 -14.71
CA LEU A 84 11.52 -2.61 -14.03
C LEU A 84 11.91 -3.65 -12.99
N TYR A 85 11.95 -3.23 -11.71
CA TYR A 85 12.11 -4.15 -10.58
C TYR A 85 10.76 -4.73 -10.20
N ILE A 86 10.74 -6.03 -9.95
CA ILE A 86 9.61 -6.72 -9.32
C ILE A 86 10.11 -7.61 -8.18
N ASP A 87 9.39 -7.62 -7.04
CA ASP A 87 9.62 -8.64 -6.00
C ASP A 87 9.31 -10.03 -6.59
N ASN A 88 10.03 -11.08 -6.17
CA ASN A 88 9.80 -12.44 -6.64
C ASN A 88 8.34 -12.90 -6.53
N SER A 89 7.59 -12.37 -5.56
CA SER A 89 6.16 -12.67 -5.38
C SER A 89 5.20 -11.97 -6.35
N VAL A 90 5.71 -11.16 -7.27
CA VAL A 90 4.94 -10.49 -8.33
C VAL A 90 5.05 -11.29 -9.62
N ILE A 91 3.92 -11.61 -10.24
CA ILE A 91 3.85 -12.23 -11.57
C ILE A 91 3.32 -11.19 -12.55
N LEU A 92 4.07 -10.91 -13.62
CA LEU A 92 3.59 -10.07 -14.71
C LEU A 92 2.58 -10.84 -15.56
N THR A 93 1.48 -10.16 -15.91
CA THR A 93 0.37 -10.69 -16.73
C THR A 93 0.19 -9.91 -18.04
N ALA A 94 1.00 -8.88 -18.25
CA ALA A 94 1.09 -8.12 -19.49
C ALA A 94 2.56 -7.86 -19.86
N PRO A 95 2.87 -7.53 -21.12
CA PRO A 95 4.22 -7.24 -21.57
C PRO A 95 4.86 -6.10 -20.75
N PRO A 96 6.08 -6.28 -20.22
CA PRO A 96 6.76 -5.24 -19.44
C PRO A 96 7.03 -3.97 -20.26
N GLU A 97 7.16 -4.07 -21.57
CA GLU A 97 7.30 -2.95 -22.50
C GLU A 97 6.10 -2.00 -22.40
N GLU A 98 4.88 -2.54 -22.33
CA GLU A 98 3.65 -1.74 -22.19
C GLU A 98 3.60 -1.05 -20.83
N VAL A 99 4.04 -1.76 -19.77
CA VAL A 99 4.12 -1.20 -18.40
C VAL A 99 5.10 -0.04 -18.37
N ILE A 100 6.29 -0.21 -18.97
CA ILE A 100 7.33 0.84 -19.05
C ILE A 100 6.81 2.02 -19.87
N ALA A 101 6.27 1.78 -21.06
CA ALA A 101 5.76 2.85 -21.92
C ALA A 101 4.66 3.67 -21.23
N ARG A 102 3.76 3.02 -20.48
CA ARG A 102 2.65 3.68 -19.81
C ARG A 102 3.06 4.49 -18.59
N TYR A 103 3.93 3.94 -17.75
CA TYR A 103 4.24 4.51 -16.45
C TYR A 103 5.56 5.25 -16.39
N LEU A 104 6.51 4.97 -17.31
CA LEU A 104 7.80 5.66 -17.40
C LEU A 104 8.01 6.34 -18.77
N PRO A 105 7.08 7.19 -19.26
CA PRO A 105 7.25 7.89 -20.52
C PRO A 105 8.49 8.79 -20.48
N HIS A 106 8.84 9.36 -21.64
CA HIS A 106 9.95 10.32 -21.74
C HIS A 106 9.80 11.47 -20.72
N GLY A 107 10.89 11.81 -20.05
CA GLY A 107 10.91 12.84 -19.00
C GLY A 107 10.55 12.34 -17.59
N THR A 108 9.92 11.17 -17.46
CA THR A 108 9.68 10.54 -16.15
C THR A 108 10.92 9.76 -15.74
N ARG A 109 11.46 10.01 -14.54
CA ARG A 109 12.69 9.37 -14.02
C ARG A 109 12.42 8.13 -13.19
N ALA A 110 11.32 8.14 -12.44
CA ALA A 110 10.88 6.99 -11.64
C ALA A 110 9.36 6.94 -11.58
N ALA A 111 8.80 5.71 -11.47
CA ALA A 111 7.39 5.49 -11.26
C ALA A 111 7.18 4.29 -10.32
N MET A 112 6.22 4.39 -9.43
CA MET A 112 5.84 3.33 -8.49
C MET A 112 4.34 3.34 -8.24
N PRO A 113 3.71 2.18 -8.00
CA PRO A 113 2.32 2.15 -7.58
C PRO A 113 2.14 2.72 -6.17
N GLY A 114 0.99 3.33 -5.92
CA GLY A 114 0.53 3.65 -4.58
C GLY A 114 0.26 2.38 -3.77
N HIS A 115 0.29 2.47 -2.44
CA HIS A 115 -0.07 1.35 -1.58
C HIS A 115 -1.59 1.30 -1.43
N SER A 116 -2.25 0.23 -1.93
CA SER A 116 -3.70 0.15 -1.98
C SER A 116 -4.39 -0.14 -0.62
N PHE A 117 -3.62 -0.55 0.41
CA PHE A 117 -4.17 -0.89 1.74
C PHE A 117 -3.43 -0.25 2.91
N ARG A 118 -2.73 0.87 2.68
CA ARG A 118 -2.13 1.68 3.74
C ARG A 118 -2.52 3.13 3.54
N ALA A 119 -3.05 3.71 4.59
CA ALA A 119 -3.47 5.12 4.57
C ALA A 119 -2.27 6.07 4.74
N SER A 120 -1.21 5.62 5.43
CA SER A 120 -0.03 6.43 5.69
C SER A 120 1.22 5.56 5.93
N VAL A 121 2.39 6.17 5.88
CA VAL A 121 3.64 5.51 6.30
C VAL A 121 3.58 5.15 7.79
N ARG A 122 2.95 5.97 8.62
CA ARG A 122 2.70 5.67 10.05
C ARG A 122 1.92 4.37 10.20
N ASP A 123 0.87 4.18 9.40
CA ASP A 123 0.07 2.94 9.37
C ASP A 123 0.93 1.72 9.00
N GLU A 124 1.86 1.86 8.04
CA GLU A 124 2.80 0.79 7.71
C GLU A 124 3.77 0.49 8.86
N PHE A 125 4.28 1.50 9.58
CA PHE A 125 5.09 1.29 10.80
C PHE A 125 4.33 0.47 11.84
N MET A 126 3.08 0.83 12.11
CA MET A 126 2.25 0.12 13.08
C MET A 126 1.97 -1.33 12.65
N GLU A 127 1.77 -1.56 11.36
CA GLU A 127 1.55 -2.91 10.84
C GLU A 127 2.83 -3.77 10.92
N VAL A 128 4.00 -3.21 10.58
CA VAL A 128 5.29 -3.91 10.71
C VAL A 128 5.52 -4.32 12.17
N LEU A 129 5.24 -3.44 13.11
CA LEU A 129 5.32 -3.71 14.53
C LEU A 129 4.32 -4.81 14.95
N ARG A 130 3.04 -4.65 14.60
CA ARG A 130 1.95 -5.57 14.96
C ARG A 130 2.20 -7.00 14.45
N MET A 131 2.75 -7.12 13.24
CA MET A 131 3.02 -8.39 12.59
C MET A 131 4.39 -8.98 12.95
N GLY A 132 5.23 -8.26 13.73
CA GLY A 132 6.57 -8.70 14.05
C GLY A 132 7.45 -8.92 12.81
N LEU A 133 7.35 -8.04 11.80
CA LEU A 133 8.04 -8.24 10.53
C LEU A 133 9.52 -7.83 10.56
N ASP A 134 9.96 -7.15 11.63
CA ASP A 134 11.35 -6.77 11.87
C ASP A 134 11.57 -6.48 13.37
N ASP A 135 12.83 -6.15 13.73
CA ASP A 135 13.22 -5.75 15.08
C ASP A 135 12.46 -4.50 15.54
N GLY A 136 11.63 -4.67 16.57
CA GLY A 136 10.77 -3.59 17.08
C GLY A 136 11.58 -2.39 17.58
N GLY A 137 12.77 -2.60 18.17
CA GLY A 137 13.65 -1.52 18.60
C GLY A 137 14.14 -0.67 17.43
N ARG A 138 14.54 -1.31 16.33
CA ARG A 138 14.96 -0.64 15.11
C ARG A 138 13.80 0.12 14.43
N VAL A 139 12.65 -0.49 14.39
CA VAL A 139 11.43 0.13 13.81
C VAL A 139 11.03 1.36 14.63
N LEU A 140 11.04 1.28 15.96
CA LEU A 140 10.70 2.42 16.83
C LEU A 140 11.76 3.53 16.79
N GLU A 141 13.04 3.17 16.74
CA GLU A 141 14.12 4.14 16.55
C GLU A 141 13.95 4.93 15.25
N GLN A 142 13.61 4.24 14.16
CA GLN A 142 13.34 4.85 12.86
C GLN A 142 12.12 5.77 12.90
N LEU A 143 11.03 5.31 13.50
CA LEU A 143 9.82 6.08 13.66
C LEU A 143 10.09 7.39 14.43
N ASN A 144 10.80 7.31 15.56
CA ASN A 144 11.19 8.48 16.34
C ASN A 144 12.05 9.45 15.53
N HIS A 145 13.04 8.93 14.78
CA HIS A 145 13.84 9.79 13.91
C HIS A 145 12.97 10.56 12.89
N TYR A 146 12.03 9.88 12.24
CA TYR A 146 11.19 10.53 11.22
C TYR A 146 10.18 11.51 11.85
N MET A 147 9.64 11.20 13.02
CA MET A 147 8.80 12.14 13.76
C MET A 147 9.51 13.45 14.08
N MET A 148 10.81 13.38 14.38
CA MET A 148 11.60 14.56 14.73
C MET A 148 12.17 15.31 13.51
N SER A 149 12.45 14.62 12.40
CA SER A 149 13.18 15.18 11.26
C SER A 149 12.29 15.51 10.05
N ASP A 150 11.23 14.76 9.81
CA ASP A 150 10.25 14.99 8.74
C ASP A 150 8.91 14.29 9.06
N PRO A 151 8.12 14.83 10.00
CA PRO A 151 6.84 14.22 10.39
C PRO A 151 5.86 14.07 9.22
N ALA A 152 5.93 14.96 8.22
CA ALA A 152 5.08 14.88 7.03
C ALA A 152 5.36 13.63 6.17
N ALA A 153 6.54 13.02 6.27
CA ALA A 153 6.82 11.73 5.64
C ALA A 153 5.95 10.60 6.22
N LEU A 154 5.59 10.69 7.50
CA LEU A 154 4.77 9.68 8.18
C LEU A 154 3.28 9.77 7.82
N ASP A 155 2.81 10.95 7.45
CA ASP A 155 1.40 11.19 7.11
C ASP A 155 1.10 10.91 5.63
N ALA A 156 2.14 10.82 4.80
CA ALA A 156 2.01 10.52 3.39
C ALA A 156 1.58 9.06 3.17
N VAL A 157 0.76 8.83 2.13
CA VAL A 157 0.44 7.46 1.67
C VAL A 157 1.71 6.84 1.07
N PRO A 158 2.17 5.68 1.53
CA PRO A 158 3.39 5.07 1.02
C PRO A 158 3.26 4.61 -0.43
N PHE A 159 4.40 4.45 -1.11
CA PHE A 159 4.47 3.70 -2.35
C PHE A 159 4.55 2.20 -2.05
N TRP A 160 4.03 1.39 -2.95
CA TRP A 160 4.20 -0.06 -2.88
C TRP A 160 5.47 -0.47 -3.64
N SER A 161 6.54 -0.74 -2.90
CA SER A 161 7.88 -0.96 -3.46
C SER A 161 8.09 -2.34 -4.10
N ALA A 162 7.07 -3.19 -4.17
CA ALA A 162 7.20 -4.48 -4.86
C ALA A 162 7.34 -4.34 -6.38
N ILE A 163 6.98 -3.20 -6.94
CA ILE A 163 7.16 -2.84 -8.36
C ILE A 163 7.78 -1.44 -8.43
N MET A 164 8.91 -1.30 -9.13
CA MET A 164 9.60 -0.02 -9.29
C MET A 164 10.14 0.14 -10.71
N LEU A 165 9.74 1.21 -11.40
CA LEU A 165 10.27 1.60 -12.70
C LEU A 165 11.24 2.76 -12.52
N ARG A 166 12.45 2.68 -13.09
CA ARG A 166 13.49 3.70 -12.88
C ARG A 166 14.38 3.87 -14.10
N ARG A 167 14.72 5.14 -14.39
CA ARG A 167 15.92 5.49 -15.17
C ARG A 167 17.07 5.53 -14.17
N HIS A 168 17.63 4.39 -13.88
CA HIS A 168 18.43 4.14 -12.67
C HIS A 168 19.83 4.77 -12.70
N HIS A 169 20.26 5.35 -13.81
CA HIS A 169 21.50 6.14 -13.91
C HIS A 169 21.28 7.65 -13.74
N GLU A 170 20.02 8.12 -13.69
CA GLU A 170 19.75 9.53 -13.43
C GLU A 170 20.28 9.93 -12.05
N PRO A 171 21.04 11.05 -11.94
CA PRO A 171 21.74 11.40 -10.70
C PRO A 171 20.85 11.53 -9.46
N ASP A 172 19.64 12.06 -9.63
CA ASP A 172 18.68 12.21 -8.54
C ASP A 172 18.02 10.89 -8.14
N VAL A 173 17.80 9.98 -9.10
CA VAL A 173 17.38 8.59 -8.82
C VAL A 173 18.47 7.88 -8.02
N VAL A 174 19.72 7.97 -8.46
CA VAL A 174 20.86 7.38 -7.74
C VAL A 174 20.97 7.93 -6.31
N ALA A 175 20.90 9.25 -6.15
CA ALA A 175 20.95 9.89 -4.84
C ALA A 175 19.83 9.42 -3.92
N THR A 176 18.61 9.28 -4.46
CA THR A 176 17.45 8.79 -3.72
C THR A 176 17.63 7.34 -3.31
N MET A 177 18.03 6.48 -4.23
CA MET A 177 18.23 5.05 -3.96
C MET A 177 19.34 4.84 -2.90
N ARG A 178 20.42 5.61 -2.95
CA ARG A 178 21.48 5.58 -1.94
C ARG A 178 20.98 6.01 -0.56
N LEU A 179 20.20 7.08 -0.47
CA LEU A 179 19.62 7.51 0.80
C LEU A 179 18.62 6.46 1.32
N TRP A 180 17.78 5.92 0.43
CA TRP A 180 16.83 4.86 0.80
C TRP A 180 17.55 3.63 1.36
N LEU A 181 18.58 3.16 0.66
CA LEU A 181 19.43 2.06 1.12
C LEU A 181 20.09 2.37 2.47
N ALA A 182 20.64 3.57 2.64
CA ALA A 182 21.26 3.98 3.91
C ALA A 182 20.26 3.90 5.08
N GLN A 183 18.99 4.26 4.87
CA GLN A 183 17.95 4.12 5.89
C GLN A 183 17.64 2.64 6.19
N VAL A 184 17.56 1.79 5.16
CA VAL A 184 17.35 0.34 5.32
C VAL A 184 18.51 -0.31 6.09
N LEU A 185 19.75 0.09 5.83
CA LEU A 185 20.93 -0.43 6.53
C LEU A 185 21.02 0.06 7.97
N ARG A 186 20.62 1.32 8.22
CA ARG A 186 20.67 1.94 9.56
C ARG A 186 19.55 1.46 10.48
N TYR A 187 18.35 1.25 9.95
CA TYR A 187 17.14 0.99 10.70
C TYR A 187 16.50 -0.35 10.32
N SER A 188 15.21 -0.31 10.03
CA SER A 188 14.48 -1.50 9.59
C SER A 188 14.85 -1.90 8.17
N ARG A 189 15.03 -3.21 7.97
CA ARG A 189 15.19 -3.82 6.64
C ARG A 189 13.89 -3.85 5.81
N ARG A 190 12.77 -3.36 6.38
CA ARG A 190 11.51 -3.12 5.67
C ARG A 190 11.63 -1.82 4.88
N ASP A 191 12.03 -1.94 3.63
CA ASP A 191 12.30 -0.82 2.71
C ASP A 191 11.11 0.15 2.58
N GLN A 192 9.90 -0.34 2.70
CA GLN A 192 8.66 0.43 2.59
C GLN A 192 8.54 1.51 3.67
N LEU A 193 9.13 1.31 4.85
CA LEU A 193 9.15 2.30 5.94
C LEU A 193 9.99 3.54 5.59
N SER A 194 11.00 3.39 4.74
CA SER A 194 11.98 4.46 4.44
C SER A 194 11.84 5.09 3.07
N GLY A 195 11.08 4.49 2.14
CA GLY A 195 10.97 4.97 0.78
C GLY A 195 10.46 6.40 0.69
N THR A 196 9.33 6.69 1.30
CA THR A 196 8.74 8.04 1.30
C THR A 196 9.65 9.09 1.94
N TYR A 197 10.33 8.75 3.04
CA TYR A 197 11.31 9.64 3.66
C TYR A 197 12.47 9.96 2.70
N ALA A 198 13.03 8.96 2.04
CA ALA A 198 14.13 9.15 1.09
C ALA A 198 13.70 10.04 -0.09
N LEU A 199 12.52 9.79 -0.67
CA LEU A 199 11.96 10.58 -1.77
C LEU A 199 11.79 12.06 -1.38
N ARG A 200 11.21 12.32 -0.21
CA ARG A 200 10.99 13.68 0.27
C ARG A 200 12.31 14.42 0.56
N ARG A 201 13.29 13.73 1.14
CA ARG A 201 14.61 14.31 1.48
C ARG A 201 15.44 14.65 0.26
N THR A 202 15.30 13.92 -0.83
CA THR A 202 16.03 14.17 -2.09
C THR A 202 15.24 15.02 -3.08
N GLY A 203 13.92 15.14 -2.89
CA GLY A 203 13.06 15.87 -3.81
C GLY A 203 12.82 15.15 -5.14
N LEU A 204 13.11 13.84 -5.23
CA LEU A 204 12.81 13.09 -6.45
C LEU A 204 11.29 13.00 -6.66
N GLU A 205 10.84 13.53 -7.79
CA GLU A 205 9.46 13.35 -8.23
C GLU A 205 9.27 11.95 -8.83
N VAL A 206 8.46 11.15 -8.15
CA VAL A 206 8.06 9.81 -8.60
C VAL A 206 6.65 9.87 -9.15
N LYS A 207 6.47 9.43 -10.39
CA LYS A 207 5.13 9.25 -10.96
C LYS A 207 4.41 8.16 -10.19
N ARG A 208 3.45 8.58 -9.37
CA ARG A 208 2.54 7.67 -8.68
C ARG A 208 1.48 7.19 -9.65
N PHE A 209 1.19 5.90 -9.63
CA PHE A 209 0.04 5.36 -10.34
C PHE A 209 -0.80 4.46 -9.44
N GLU A 210 -2.10 4.48 -9.64
CA GLU A 210 -3.04 3.77 -8.79
C GLU A 210 -3.45 2.46 -9.46
N VAL A 211 -3.18 1.36 -8.74
CA VAL A 211 -3.61 0.00 -9.09
C VAL A 211 -3.93 -0.74 -7.78
N ASP A 212 -4.78 -1.74 -7.84
CA ASP A 212 -4.90 -2.68 -6.73
C ASP A 212 -3.60 -3.49 -6.66
N ASN A 213 -2.93 -3.47 -5.50
CA ASN A 213 -1.65 -4.17 -5.34
C ASN A 213 -1.80 -5.69 -5.37
N LEU A 214 -3.00 -6.24 -5.15
CA LEU A 214 -3.23 -7.68 -5.26
C LEU A 214 -3.29 -8.13 -6.72
N GLU A 215 -3.99 -7.38 -7.57
CA GLU A 215 -4.16 -7.70 -8.97
C GLU A 215 -4.44 -6.42 -9.79
N SER A 216 -3.83 -6.34 -10.97
CA SER A 216 -4.09 -5.29 -11.94
C SER A 216 -4.07 -5.83 -13.36
N TRP A 217 -4.20 -4.95 -14.36
CA TRP A 217 -4.13 -5.33 -15.76
C TRP A 217 -2.79 -5.95 -16.17
N PHE A 218 -1.71 -5.74 -15.38
CA PHE A 218 -0.36 -6.18 -15.73
C PHE A 218 0.33 -7.04 -14.67
N HIS A 219 -0.28 -7.26 -13.47
CA HIS A 219 0.34 -8.10 -12.45
C HIS A 219 -0.67 -8.79 -11.53
N ARG A 220 -0.18 -9.83 -10.84
CA ARG A 220 -0.80 -10.50 -9.69
C ARG A 220 0.20 -10.60 -8.54
N TRP A 221 -0.28 -10.43 -7.30
CA TRP A 221 0.49 -10.52 -6.07
C TRP A 221 -0.43 -10.87 -4.88
N PRO A 222 0.02 -11.57 -3.83
CA PRO A 222 1.31 -12.28 -3.78
C PRO A 222 1.20 -13.68 -4.37
N VAL A 223 2.17 -14.07 -5.17
CA VAL A 223 2.39 -15.44 -5.56
C VAL A 223 3.63 -15.93 -4.82
N THR A 224 3.45 -16.90 -3.91
CA THR A 224 4.54 -17.39 -3.05
C THR A 224 4.48 -18.88 -2.94
N GLU A 225 5.62 -19.52 -3.11
CA GLU A 225 5.79 -20.96 -2.95
C GLU A 225 6.94 -21.22 -1.98
N ALA A 226 6.74 -22.14 -1.05
CA ALA A 226 7.72 -22.57 -0.05
C ALA A 226 8.43 -21.40 0.71
N ARG A 227 7.70 -20.30 0.98
CA ARG A 227 8.27 -19.13 1.64
C ARG A 227 8.46 -19.38 3.13
N ASP A 228 9.72 -19.39 3.56
CA ASP A 228 10.09 -19.30 4.97
C ASP A 228 10.30 -17.84 5.37
N ARG A 229 9.46 -17.32 6.23
CA ARG A 229 9.56 -15.93 6.71
C ARG A 229 10.55 -15.75 7.84
N GLY A 230 11.14 -16.83 8.35
CA GLY A 230 11.99 -16.79 9.53
C GLY A 230 11.29 -16.06 10.68
N ALA A 231 10.76 -16.76 11.64
CA ALA A 231 10.09 -16.10 12.76
C ALA A 231 11.07 -15.21 13.52
N PHE A 232 10.89 -13.89 13.49
CA PHE A 232 11.52 -13.04 14.49
C PHE A 232 10.75 -13.23 15.80
N PRO A 233 11.40 -13.69 16.87
CA PRO A 233 10.77 -13.93 18.16
C PRO A 233 10.53 -12.60 18.89
N PHE A 234 9.73 -11.70 18.33
CA PHE A 234 9.43 -10.44 18.96
C PHE A 234 8.08 -10.46 19.66
N SER A 235 8.18 -10.07 20.89
CA SER A 235 7.11 -9.89 21.88
C SER A 235 6.08 -8.85 21.45
N PRO A 236 4.86 -8.92 21.97
CA PRO A 236 3.77 -8.00 21.62
C PRO A 236 4.13 -6.55 21.92
N ILE A 237 4.05 -5.77 20.93
CA ILE A 237 4.72 -4.52 20.63
C ILE A 237 3.96 -3.29 21.12
N LEU A 238 2.67 -3.41 21.47
CA LEU A 238 1.88 -2.27 21.95
C LEU A 238 2.49 -1.58 23.16
N SER A 239 3.21 -2.31 24.01
CA SER A 239 3.93 -1.73 25.17
C SER A 239 5.19 -0.95 24.79
N GLN A 240 5.66 -1.08 23.54
CA GLN A 240 6.85 -0.40 23.03
C GLN A 240 6.52 0.80 22.14
N VAL A 241 5.24 1.01 21.80
CA VAL A 241 4.81 2.18 21.02
C VAL A 241 5.00 3.42 21.87
N PRO A 242 5.69 4.46 21.38
CA PRO A 242 5.86 5.69 22.12
C PRO A 242 4.51 6.27 22.59
N ALA A 243 4.42 6.57 23.88
CA ALA A 243 3.19 7.11 24.48
C ALA A 243 2.69 8.38 23.76
N ALA A 244 3.60 9.16 23.18
CA ALA A 244 3.26 10.32 22.39
C ALA A 244 2.42 9.99 21.14
N LEU A 245 2.71 8.85 20.46
CA LEU A 245 1.91 8.39 19.31
C LEU A 245 0.53 7.96 19.73
N LEU A 246 0.43 7.16 20.80
CA LEU A 246 -0.86 6.74 21.34
C LEU A 246 -1.69 7.95 21.79
N ALA A 247 -1.05 8.93 22.41
CA ALA A 247 -1.72 10.16 22.83
C ALA A 247 -2.17 11.04 21.64
N GLU A 248 -1.43 11.03 20.54
CA GLU A 248 -1.82 11.76 19.33
C GLU A 248 -3.01 11.11 18.61
N ASP A 249 -2.99 9.80 18.47
CA ASP A 249 -4.10 9.05 17.88
C ASP A 249 -5.36 9.21 18.74
N TRP A 250 -5.21 9.10 20.04
CA TRP A 250 -6.31 9.29 21.00
C TRP A 250 -6.89 10.71 20.96
N ARG A 251 -6.04 11.75 20.81
CA ARG A 251 -6.51 13.15 20.65
C ARG A 251 -7.28 13.32 19.34
N ARG A 252 -6.83 12.70 18.26
CA ARG A 252 -7.50 12.76 16.95
C ARG A 252 -8.86 12.08 16.99
N ASP A 253 -8.93 10.87 17.56
CA ASP A 253 -10.18 10.13 17.71
C ASP A 253 -11.15 10.88 18.60
N ARG A 254 -10.66 11.45 19.71
CA ARG A 254 -11.46 12.26 20.62
C ARG A 254 -12.02 13.50 19.93
N ALA A 255 -11.22 14.24 19.19
CA ALA A 255 -11.69 15.42 18.43
C ALA A 255 -12.76 15.05 17.39
N ALA A 256 -12.61 13.91 16.71
CA ALA A 256 -13.60 13.42 15.77
C ALA A 256 -14.93 13.04 16.46
N LEU A 257 -14.85 12.42 17.64
CA LEU A 257 -16.03 12.09 18.45
C LEU A 257 -16.71 13.35 18.99
N GLU A 258 -15.96 14.32 19.50
CA GLU A 258 -16.49 15.60 19.98
C GLU A 258 -17.20 16.36 18.86
N ALA A 259 -16.64 16.41 17.66
CA ALA A 259 -17.28 17.00 16.49
C ALA A 259 -18.60 16.28 16.14
N ARG A 260 -18.61 14.95 16.20
CA ARG A 260 -19.82 14.15 15.94
C ARG A 260 -20.90 14.33 17.01
N ILE A 261 -20.52 14.46 18.29
CA ILE A 261 -21.43 14.78 19.39
C ILE A 261 -22.08 16.15 19.11
N GLY A 262 -21.31 17.18 18.79
CA GLY A 262 -21.86 18.50 18.48
C GLY A 262 -22.86 18.50 17.32
N VAL A 263 -22.62 17.73 16.28
CA VAL A 263 -23.58 17.56 15.16
C VAL A 263 -24.89 16.90 15.64
N LEU A 264 -24.78 15.87 16.48
CA LEU A 264 -25.95 15.16 17.00
C LEU A 264 -26.75 16.01 17.99
N GLU A 265 -26.10 16.78 18.85
CA GLU A 265 -26.75 17.73 19.77
C GLU A 265 -27.52 18.82 19.00
N GLN A 266 -26.93 19.33 17.92
CA GLN A 266 -27.56 20.33 17.08
C GLN A 266 -28.79 19.76 16.32
N ALA A 267 -28.69 18.51 15.86
CA ALA A 267 -29.79 17.80 15.24
C ALA A 267 -30.94 17.52 16.24
N LEU A 268 -30.59 17.14 17.46
CA LEU A 268 -31.55 16.91 18.55
C LEU A 268 -32.29 18.19 18.92
N ALA A 269 -31.59 19.31 19.13
CA ALA A 269 -32.18 20.60 19.45
C ALA A 269 -33.12 21.08 18.31
N THR A 270 -32.77 20.82 17.06
CA THR A 270 -33.63 21.14 15.92
C THR A 270 -34.90 20.28 15.93
N ALA A 271 -34.79 18.99 16.24
CA ALA A 271 -35.92 18.08 16.32
C ALA A 271 -36.87 18.44 17.47
N GLU A 272 -36.35 18.78 18.66
CA GLU A 272 -37.11 19.24 19.80
C GLU A 272 -37.87 20.54 19.49
N THR A 273 -37.22 21.49 18.88
CA THR A 273 -37.86 22.75 18.43
C THR A 273 -38.99 22.50 17.42
N GLY A 274 -38.77 21.53 16.51
CA GLY A 274 -39.77 21.09 15.55
C GLY A 274 -40.98 20.43 16.23
N SER A 275 -40.73 19.57 17.19
CA SER A 275 -41.79 18.89 17.98
C SER A 275 -42.61 19.89 18.77
N THR A 276 -42.00 20.83 19.50
CA THR A 276 -42.69 21.85 20.27
C THR A 276 -43.55 22.75 19.38
N ARG A 277 -43.08 23.06 18.15
CA ARG A 277 -43.85 23.83 17.17
C ARG A 277 -45.06 23.07 16.63
N LEU A 278 -44.93 21.74 16.48
CA LEU A 278 -46.03 20.86 16.04
C LEU A 278 -47.11 20.75 17.17
N GLU A 279 -46.70 20.63 18.44
CA GLU A 279 -47.59 20.58 19.58
C GLU A 279 -48.32 21.93 19.75
N ALA A 280 -47.63 23.03 19.65
CA ALA A 280 -48.24 24.37 19.68
C ALA A 280 -49.24 24.59 18.54
N SER A 281 -48.94 24.06 17.36
CA SER A 281 -49.85 24.12 16.18
C SER A 281 -51.08 23.22 16.38
N LYS A 282 -50.96 22.10 17.03
CA LYS A 282 -52.10 21.23 17.40
C LYS A 282 -52.97 21.88 18.45
N ALA A 283 -52.41 22.54 19.45
CA ALA A 283 -53.14 23.24 20.52
C ALA A 283 -53.82 24.51 20.04
N ALA A 284 -53.36 25.12 18.95
CA ALA A 284 -53.95 26.35 18.37
C ALA A 284 -55.08 26.08 17.36
N ARG A 285 -55.52 24.85 17.13
CA ARG A 285 -56.71 24.54 16.35
C ARG A 285 -57.95 24.70 17.23
N PRO A 286 -58.84 25.64 16.95
CA PRO A 286 -60.08 25.75 17.68
C PRO A 286 -60.98 24.54 17.34
N ASP A 287 -61.57 23.93 18.38
CA ASP A 287 -62.67 22.98 18.28
C ASP A 287 -63.83 23.65 17.59
N SER A 288 -63.98 23.43 16.29
CA SER A 288 -65.19 23.75 15.59
C SER A 288 -65.85 22.45 15.14
N ALA A 289 -66.67 21.98 16.05
CA ALA A 289 -68.04 21.61 15.86
C ALA A 289 -68.38 20.50 14.85
N THR A 290 -68.86 19.43 15.46
CA THR A 290 -70.12 18.72 15.13
C THR A 290 -70.70 18.97 13.75
N SER A 291 -70.69 17.93 12.94
CA SER A 291 -71.96 17.31 12.42
C SER A 291 -71.61 16.17 11.45
N ALA A 292 -72.10 15.03 11.81
CA ALA A 292 -72.84 14.03 11.07
C ALA A 292 -72.32 13.49 9.73
N GLU A 293 -72.16 12.18 9.77
CA GLU A 293 -72.60 11.24 8.72
C GLU A 293 -71.84 11.25 7.38
N SER A 294 -71.04 10.27 7.21
CA SER A 294 -71.19 9.11 6.32
C SER A 294 -69.86 8.39 6.14
N GLU A 295 -69.85 7.12 6.43
CA GLU A 295 -68.77 6.22 6.02
C GLU A 295 -68.70 6.21 4.48
N PRO A 296 -67.52 6.21 3.94
CA PRO A 296 -67.25 5.48 2.74
C PRO A 296 -66.09 4.51 2.89
N ASP A 297 -66.44 3.29 2.63
CA ASP A 297 -65.66 2.23 2.03
C ASP A 297 -64.14 2.33 2.07
N CYS A 298 -63.58 1.40 2.85
CA CYS A 298 -62.14 1.23 3.08
C CYS A 298 -61.51 0.51 1.84
N ALA A 299 -60.96 1.26 0.92
CA ALA A 299 -60.03 0.71 -0.04
C ALA A 299 -58.61 0.59 0.59
N PRO A 300 -57.87 -0.50 0.41
CA PRO A 300 -56.56 -0.68 1.02
C PRO A 300 -55.55 0.31 0.42
N ALA A 301 -54.79 0.96 1.30
CA ALA A 301 -53.72 1.86 0.94
C ALA A 301 -52.62 1.12 0.14
N PRO A 302 -52.02 1.78 -0.87
CA PRO A 302 -50.88 1.21 -1.59
C PRO A 302 -49.67 1.11 -0.68
N PRO A 303 -48.80 0.11 -0.91
CA PRO A 303 -47.60 -0.10 -0.06
C PRO A 303 -46.65 1.10 -0.18
N ILE A 304 -46.16 1.55 0.97
CA ILE A 304 -45.15 2.60 1.07
C ILE A 304 -43.88 2.11 0.36
N PRO A 305 -43.29 2.87 -0.56
CA PRO A 305 -42.03 2.51 -1.15
C PRO A 305 -40.93 2.59 -0.10
N VAL A 306 -40.31 1.44 0.13
CA VAL A 306 -39.08 1.35 0.93
C VAL A 306 -37.99 2.14 0.17
N PRO A 307 -37.35 3.15 0.75
CA PRO A 307 -36.24 3.80 0.07
C PRO A 307 -35.13 2.80 -0.12
N ASN A 308 -34.75 2.59 -1.38
CA ASN A 308 -33.55 1.86 -1.75
C ASN A 308 -32.36 2.53 -1.05
N GLY A 309 -31.99 2.00 0.10
CA GLY A 309 -30.76 2.34 0.76
C GLY A 309 -29.61 1.94 -0.16
N THR A 310 -29.04 2.90 -0.84
CA THR A 310 -27.69 2.75 -1.39
C THR A 310 -26.78 2.38 -0.19
N ARG A 311 -26.43 1.12 -0.14
CA ARG A 311 -25.36 0.64 0.74
C ARG A 311 -24.09 1.40 0.36
N THR A 312 -23.81 2.49 1.03
CA THR A 312 -22.48 3.02 1.11
C THR A 312 -21.68 1.96 1.86
N SER A 313 -20.76 1.32 1.15
CA SER A 313 -19.82 0.37 1.71
C SER A 313 -19.09 1.03 2.89
N PRO A 314 -18.96 0.36 4.03
CA PRO A 314 -18.20 0.91 5.15
C PRO A 314 -16.75 1.08 4.69
N THR A 315 -16.20 2.26 4.94
CA THR A 315 -14.79 2.59 4.79
C THR A 315 -13.95 1.48 5.40
N SER A 316 -13.09 0.89 4.58
CA SER A 316 -12.27 -0.25 4.91
C SER A 316 -11.32 0.07 6.07
N GLY A 317 -11.68 -0.37 7.27
CA GLY A 317 -10.74 -0.42 8.40
C GLY A 317 -9.64 -1.47 8.16
N PRO A 318 -8.54 -1.45 8.93
CA PRO A 318 -7.35 -2.29 8.72
C PRO A 318 -7.61 -3.81 8.73
N VAL A 319 -8.79 -4.25 9.09
CA VAL A 319 -9.19 -5.68 9.11
C VAL A 319 -9.59 -6.22 7.72
N SER A 320 -9.93 -5.34 6.77
CA SER A 320 -10.53 -5.77 5.49
C SER A 320 -9.53 -6.40 4.52
N TRP A 321 -8.24 -6.04 4.58
CA TRP A 321 -7.25 -6.60 3.66
C TRP A 321 -6.80 -8.02 4.04
N LEU A 322 -6.75 -8.34 5.35
CA LEU A 322 -6.50 -9.72 5.80
C LEU A 322 -7.63 -10.66 5.35
N ALA A 323 -8.87 -10.19 5.36
CA ALA A 323 -10.00 -10.94 4.84
C ALA A 323 -9.91 -11.14 3.32
N ARG A 324 -9.45 -10.14 2.57
CA ARG A 324 -9.19 -10.25 1.12
C ARG A 324 -8.02 -11.19 0.83
N LEU A 325 -6.95 -11.11 1.61
CA LEU A 325 -5.81 -12.02 1.50
C LEU A 325 -6.21 -13.46 1.83
N ALA A 326 -7.00 -13.66 2.90
CA ALA A 326 -7.51 -14.96 3.31
C ALA A 326 -8.46 -15.57 2.27
N SER A 327 -9.35 -14.78 1.67
CA SER A 327 -10.26 -15.26 0.61
C SER A 327 -9.51 -15.64 -0.67
N HIS A 328 -8.45 -14.92 -1.03
CA HIS A 328 -7.61 -15.27 -2.18
C HIS A 328 -6.78 -16.55 -1.96
N LEU A 329 -6.34 -16.79 -0.72
CA LEU A 329 -5.60 -17.98 -0.34
C LEU A 329 -6.49 -19.20 -0.11
N SER A 330 -7.75 -19.01 0.33
CA SER A 330 -8.71 -20.09 0.56
C SER A 330 -9.44 -20.57 -0.71
N GLY A 331 -9.58 -19.73 -1.72
CA GLY A 331 -10.23 -20.06 -2.99
C GLY A 331 -9.46 -21.09 -3.84
N ARG A 332 -8.21 -21.40 -3.51
CA ARG A 332 -7.38 -22.38 -4.24
C ARG A 332 -7.31 -23.78 -3.62
N ARG A 333 -8.09 -24.06 -2.55
CA ARG A 333 -8.15 -25.42 -1.98
C ARG A 333 -9.33 -26.26 -2.48
N ARG A 334 -10.05 -25.85 -3.51
CA ARG A 334 -11.11 -26.65 -4.13
C ARG A 334 -10.97 -26.63 -5.65
N SER A 335 -10.04 -27.42 -6.14
CA SER A 335 -10.10 -28.13 -7.45
C SER A 335 -8.92 -29.07 -7.52
#